data_f53cc3fd6e4545b066159ff6d7640ea8
#
_entry.id   f53cc3fd6e4545b066159ff6d7640ea8
#
_cell.length_a   1.000
_cell.length_b   1.000
_cell.length_c   1.000
_cell.angle_alpha   90.00
_cell.angle_beta   90.00
_cell.angle_gamma   90.00
#
_symmetry.space_group_name_H-M   'P 1'
#
loop_
_entity.id
_entity.type
_entity.pdbx_description
1 polymer ?
#
loop_
_entity_poly.entity_id
_entity_poly.type
_entity_poly.pdbx_seq_one_letter_code
_entity_poly.pdbx_strand_id
1 'polypeptide(L)'
;GVHLDLVGAFLPSMRETDALAVARARIVVDTRAGALEEAGDLLQAIAEGAIGHEAISTELRDLLGGAGRRGDPGEITLFKSVGYALEDLVAARRVVDNAA
;
A
#
# COMPACT_ATOMS: atom_id res chain seq x y z
N GLY A 1 -6.21 7.28 -15.22
CA GLY A 1 -5.62 6.23 -14.46
C GLY A 1 -6.49 5.66 -13.36
N VAL A 2 -6.36 4.38 -13.24
CA VAL A 2 -7.06 3.60 -12.21
C VAL A 2 -6.33 3.74 -10.87
N HIS A 3 -7.07 3.68 -9.78
CA HIS A 3 -6.53 3.50 -8.45
C HIS A 3 -6.88 2.10 -7.95
N LEU A 4 -5.88 1.36 -7.48
CA LEU A 4 -6.04 0.04 -6.88
C LEU A 4 -5.85 0.15 -5.36
N ASP A 5 -6.83 -0.33 -4.61
CA ASP A 5 -6.80 -0.33 -3.15
C ASP A 5 -6.84 -1.78 -2.67
N LEU A 6 -5.70 -2.27 -2.20
CA LEU A 6 -5.50 -3.68 -1.88
C LEU A 6 -5.29 -3.88 -0.37
N VAL A 7 -6.19 -4.60 0.27
CA VAL A 7 -6.19 -4.81 1.73
C VAL A 7 -6.11 -6.30 2.11
N GLY A 8 -6.51 -7.21 1.21
CA GLY A 8 -6.75 -8.62 1.56
C GLY A 8 -5.52 -9.48 1.74
N ALA A 9 -4.43 -9.22 1.00
CA ALA A 9 -3.23 -10.06 1.05
C ALA A 9 -2.27 -9.56 2.14
N PHE A 10 -2.39 -10.11 3.33
CA PHE A 10 -1.60 -9.71 4.51
C PHE A 10 -0.58 -10.76 4.96
N LEU A 11 -0.36 -11.82 4.17
CA LEU A 11 0.69 -12.80 4.36
C LEU A 11 1.51 -12.91 3.07
N PRO A 12 2.81 -13.28 3.15
CA PRO A 12 3.67 -13.39 1.96
C PRO A 12 3.14 -14.34 0.89
N SER A 13 2.37 -15.35 1.28
CA SER A 13 1.77 -16.33 0.37
C SER A 13 0.47 -15.87 -0.27
N MET A 14 -0.12 -14.79 0.21
CA MET A 14 -1.40 -14.27 -0.28
C MET A 14 -1.20 -13.26 -1.39
N ARG A 15 -2.14 -13.22 -2.34
CA ARG A 15 -2.04 -12.34 -3.50
C ARG A 15 -3.41 -11.98 -4.03
N GLU A 16 -3.64 -10.69 -4.28
CA GLU A 16 -4.87 -10.16 -4.89
C GLU A 16 -4.66 -9.68 -6.32
N THR A 17 -3.44 -9.35 -6.71
CA THR A 17 -3.14 -8.83 -8.04
C THR A 17 -1.85 -9.43 -8.59
N ASP A 18 -1.66 -9.36 -9.91
CA ASP A 18 -0.47 -9.90 -10.54
C ASP A 18 0.72 -8.92 -10.50
N ALA A 19 1.91 -9.46 -10.81
CA ALA A 19 3.14 -8.67 -10.78
C ALA A 19 3.14 -7.56 -11.83
N LEU A 20 2.44 -7.74 -12.95
CA LEU A 20 2.37 -6.73 -14.01
C LEU A 20 1.61 -5.48 -13.53
N ALA A 21 0.50 -5.66 -12.84
CA ALA A 21 -0.27 -4.54 -12.28
C ALA A 21 0.58 -3.78 -11.26
N VAL A 22 1.31 -4.51 -10.40
CA VAL A 22 2.20 -3.91 -9.42
C VAL A 22 3.32 -3.11 -10.11
N ALA A 23 3.93 -3.67 -11.15
CA ALA A 23 5.02 -3.03 -11.87
C ALA A 23 4.60 -1.73 -12.57
N ARG A 24 3.34 -1.64 -12.99
CA ARG A 24 2.80 -0.47 -13.68
C ARG A 24 2.31 0.64 -12.77
N ALA A 25 2.21 0.38 -11.47
CA ALA A 25 1.60 1.32 -10.54
C ALA A 25 2.63 2.13 -9.76
N ARG A 26 2.25 3.34 -9.39
CA ARG A 26 2.92 4.07 -8.31
C ARG A 26 2.39 3.52 -7.00
N ILE A 27 3.29 3.00 -6.17
CA ILE A 27 2.94 2.23 -4.97
C ILE A 27 3.05 3.12 -3.73
N VAL A 28 2.00 3.08 -2.91
CA VAL A 28 1.99 3.63 -1.55
C VAL A 28 1.60 2.50 -0.60
N VAL A 29 2.28 2.40 0.52
CA VAL A 29 2.00 1.41 1.57
C VAL A 29 1.66 2.13 2.87
N ASP A 30 1.02 1.41 3.80
CA ASP A 30 0.78 1.97 5.14
C ASP A 30 2.11 2.17 5.88
N THR A 31 2.92 1.11 6.01
CA THR A 31 4.31 1.22 6.46
C THR A 31 5.21 0.36 5.59
N ARG A 32 6.41 0.83 5.30
CA ARG A 32 7.38 0.07 4.51
C ARG A 32 7.81 -1.21 5.24
N ALA A 33 8.05 -1.11 6.55
CA ALA A 33 8.45 -2.26 7.36
C ALA A 33 7.39 -3.37 7.32
N GLY A 34 6.11 -3.04 7.52
CA GLY A 34 5.03 -4.00 7.46
C GLY A 34 4.83 -4.59 6.07
N ALA A 35 4.90 -3.76 5.04
CA ALA A 35 4.74 -4.22 3.65
C ALA A 35 5.83 -5.22 3.25
N LEU A 36 7.07 -4.98 3.64
CA LEU A 36 8.19 -5.87 3.31
C LEU A 36 8.17 -7.19 4.10
N GLU A 37 7.36 -7.29 5.15
CA GLU A 37 7.18 -8.52 5.91
C GLU A 37 5.94 -9.30 5.47
N GLU A 38 4.85 -8.62 5.11
CA GLU A 38 3.52 -9.26 5.02
C GLU A 38 2.81 -9.08 3.69
N ALA A 39 3.15 -8.06 2.89
CA ALA A 39 2.42 -7.74 1.67
C ALA A 39 2.74 -8.72 0.52
N GLY A 40 2.01 -9.82 0.45
CA GLY A 40 2.24 -10.85 -0.55
C GLY A 40 2.24 -10.34 -1.99
N ASP A 41 1.34 -9.44 -2.34
CA ASP A 41 1.30 -8.82 -3.68
C ASP A 41 2.65 -8.20 -4.07
N LEU A 42 3.26 -7.46 -3.13
CA LEU A 42 4.52 -6.77 -3.38
C LEU A 42 5.72 -7.71 -3.27
N LEU A 43 5.72 -8.57 -2.25
CA LEU A 43 6.80 -9.53 -2.03
C LEU A 43 6.94 -10.51 -3.18
N GLN A 44 5.83 -11.00 -3.72
CA GLN A 44 5.85 -11.89 -4.87
C GLN A 44 6.30 -11.17 -6.14
N ALA A 45 5.89 -9.92 -6.33
CA ALA A 45 6.36 -9.11 -7.46
C ALA A 45 7.87 -8.86 -7.39
N ILE A 46 8.42 -8.65 -6.20
CA ILE A 46 9.87 -8.54 -5.98
C ILE A 46 10.56 -9.86 -6.33
N ALA A 47 10.04 -10.98 -5.82
CA ALA A 47 10.61 -12.31 -6.07
C ALA A 47 10.58 -12.68 -7.56
N GLU A 48 9.58 -12.23 -8.29
CA GLU A 48 9.46 -12.44 -9.74
C GLU A 48 10.31 -11.48 -10.57
N GLY A 49 10.94 -10.49 -9.92
CA GLY A 49 11.76 -9.50 -10.61
C GLY A 49 10.99 -8.39 -11.29
N ALA A 50 9.68 -8.27 -11.05
CA ALA A 50 8.85 -7.24 -11.65
C ALA A 50 9.11 -5.86 -11.07
N ILE A 51 9.44 -5.78 -9.78
CA ILE A 51 9.85 -4.55 -9.09
C ILE A 51 11.04 -4.84 -8.17
N GLY A 52 11.76 -3.80 -7.77
CA GLY A 52 12.77 -3.88 -6.72
C GLY A 52 12.23 -3.34 -5.39
N HIS A 53 12.98 -3.51 -4.32
CA HIS A 53 12.63 -2.99 -3.00
C HIS A 53 12.44 -1.47 -3.00
N GLU A 54 13.18 -0.76 -3.85
CA GLU A 54 13.13 0.69 -3.97
C GLU A 54 11.79 1.21 -4.51
N ALA A 55 11.00 0.36 -5.16
CA ALA A 55 9.66 0.73 -5.61
C ALA A 55 8.70 0.94 -4.43
N ILE A 56 9.01 0.39 -3.25
CA ILE A 56 8.23 0.53 -2.03
C ILE A 56 8.88 1.58 -1.15
N SER A 57 8.77 2.84 -1.53
CA SER A 57 9.44 3.94 -0.84
C SER A 57 8.48 4.95 -0.20
N THR A 58 7.22 4.97 -0.62
CA THR A 58 6.24 5.96 -0.15
C THR A 58 5.30 5.31 0.87
N GLU A 59 5.25 5.88 2.05
CA GLU A 59 4.36 5.46 3.12
C GLU A 59 3.16 6.40 3.24
N LEU A 60 2.09 5.93 3.90
CA LEU A 60 0.88 6.72 4.10
C LEU A 60 1.17 8.08 4.73
N ARG A 61 2.08 8.14 5.72
CA ARG A 61 2.47 9.40 6.37
C ARG A 61 3.11 10.40 5.41
N ASP A 62 3.78 9.92 4.36
CA ASP A 62 4.43 10.79 3.38
C ASP A 62 3.42 11.58 2.54
N LEU A 63 2.19 11.07 2.42
CA LEU A 63 1.12 11.77 1.71
C LEU A 63 0.74 13.08 2.39
N LEU A 64 0.89 13.16 3.70
CA LEU A 64 0.63 14.39 4.46
C LEU A 64 1.62 15.50 4.08
N GLY A 65 2.83 15.12 3.67
CA GLY A 65 3.84 16.04 3.15
C GLY A 65 3.75 16.30 1.65
N GLY A 66 2.75 15.71 0.98
CA GLY A 66 2.52 15.90 -0.45
C GLY A 66 3.17 14.85 -1.37
N ALA A 67 3.91 13.89 -0.82
CA ALA A 67 4.47 12.80 -1.61
C ALA A 67 3.38 11.85 -2.11
N GLY A 68 3.69 11.05 -3.11
CA GLY A 68 2.78 10.02 -3.60
C GLY A 68 1.61 10.54 -4.45
N ARG A 69 1.55 11.82 -4.72
CA ARG A 69 0.52 12.39 -5.58
C ARG A 69 0.68 11.89 -7.01
N ARG A 70 -0.44 11.70 -7.66
CA ARG A 70 -0.45 11.33 -9.07
C ARG A 70 0.22 12.43 -9.90
N GLY A 71 1.25 12.06 -10.67
CA GLY A 71 1.97 13.00 -11.53
C GLY A 71 1.31 13.21 -12.88
N ASP A 72 0.53 12.25 -13.34
CA ASP A 72 -0.15 12.23 -14.63
C ASP A 72 -1.53 11.62 -14.44
N PRO A 73 -2.61 12.20 -15.02
CA PRO A 73 -3.94 11.62 -14.93
C PRO A 73 -4.05 10.17 -15.43
N GLY A 74 -3.18 9.76 -16.34
CA GLY A 74 -3.11 8.39 -16.85
C GLY A 74 -2.36 7.41 -15.95
N GLU A 75 -1.67 7.89 -14.94
CA GLU A 75 -0.88 7.05 -14.03
C GLU A 75 -1.76 6.14 -13.20
N ILE A 76 -1.35 4.87 -13.10
CA ILE A 76 -1.99 3.91 -12.21
C ILE A 76 -1.39 4.09 -10.81
N THR A 77 -2.24 4.22 -9.80
CA THR A 77 -1.80 4.29 -8.40
C THR A 77 -2.29 3.06 -7.66
N LEU A 78 -1.50 2.59 -6.68
CA LEU A 78 -1.81 1.43 -5.89
C LEU A 78 -1.51 1.72 -4.42
N PHE A 79 -2.51 1.52 -3.56
CA PHE A 79 -2.32 1.53 -2.11
C PHE A 79 -2.42 0.10 -1.61
N LYS A 80 -1.36 -0.37 -0.92
CA LYS A 80 -1.34 -1.70 -0.31
C LYS A 80 -1.27 -1.57 1.20
N SER A 81 -2.30 -2.04 1.87
CA SER A 81 -2.39 -2.07 3.33
C SER A 81 -2.23 -3.50 3.84
N VAL A 82 -1.46 -3.68 4.90
CA VAL A 82 -1.37 -4.94 5.65
C VAL A 82 -1.81 -4.77 7.11
N GLY A 83 -2.20 -3.57 7.48
CA GLY A 83 -2.59 -3.19 8.82
C GLY A 83 -1.46 -2.47 9.56
N TYR A 84 -1.85 -1.53 10.40
CA TYR A 84 -0.93 -0.70 11.15
C TYR A 84 -1.65 -0.25 12.42
N ALA A 85 -1.06 -0.52 13.58
CA ALA A 85 -1.71 -0.28 14.86
C ALA A 85 -2.20 1.17 15.05
N LEU A 86 -1.47 2.14 14.53
CA LEU A 86 -1.87 3.54 14.59
C LEU A 86 -3.16 3.80 13.81
N GLU A 87 -3.36 3.13 12.68
CA GLU A 87 -4.59 3.24 11.90
C GLU A 87 -5.79 2.74 12.71
N ASP A 88 -5.63 1.61 13.40
CA ASP A 88 -6.66 1.04 14.26
C ASP A 88 -7.00 1.98 15.42
N LEU A 89 -5.99 2.58 16.02
CA LEU A 89 -6.16 3.54 17.11
C LEU A 89 -6.93 4.79 16.64
N VAL A 90 -6.57 5.33 15.50
CA VAL A 90 -7.23 6.52 14.93
C VAL A 90 -8.68 6.18 14.59
N ALA A 91 -8.94 5.05 13.97
CA ALA A 91 -10.30 4.61 13.64
C ALA A 91 -11.15 4.40 14.90
N ALA A 92 -10.61 3.74 15.92
CA ALA A 92 -11.30 3.52 17.19
C ALA A 92 -11.62 4.85 17.88
N ARG A 93 -10.68 5.78 17.91
CA ARG A 93 -10.87 7.10 18.50
C ARG A 93 -11.97 7.86 17.79
N ARG A 94 -12.01 7.80 16.46
CA ARG A 94 -13.05 8.44 15.67
C ARG A 94 -14.44 7.91 15.97
N VAL A 95 -14.56 6.60 16.14
CA VAL A 95 -15.81 5.94 16.52
C VAL A 95 -16.27 6.45 17.90
N VAL A 96 -15.37 6.49 18.88
CA VAL A 96 -15.67 6.99 20.23
C VAL A 96 -16.10 8.44 20.19
N ASP A 97 -15.39 9.30 19.46
CA ASP A 97 -15.71 10.74 19.36
C ASP A 97 -17.07 10.99 18.71
N ASN A 98 -17.50 10.10 17.82
CA ASN A 98 -18.78 10.23 17.11
C ASN A 98 -19.94 9.51 17.81
N ALA A 99 -19.69 8.74 18.86
CA ALA A 99 -20.72 7.97 19.59
C ALA A 99 -21.45 8.76 20.66
N ALA A 100 -21.07 10.00 20.92
CA ALA A 100 -21.66 10.83 21.98
C ALA A 100 -23.09 11.29 21.62
#